data_02dd2b773ae1b49bd27315a2c2d5f691
#
_entry.id   02dd2b773ae1b49bd27315a2c2d5f691
#
_cell.length_a   1.000
_cell.length_b   1.000
_cell.length_c   1.000
_cell.angle_alpha   90.00
_cell.angle_beta   90.00
_cell.angle_gamma   90.00
#
_symmetry.space_group_name_H-M   'P 1'
#
loop_
_entity.id
_entity.type
_entity.pdbx_description
1 polymer ?
#
loop_
_entity_poly.entity_id
_entity_poly.type
_entity_poly.pdbx_seq_one_letter_code
_entity_poly.pdbx_strand_id
1 'polypeptide(L)'
;MHLSLLTGAVGCAGTRAALQPSTPPATDAAPAAIVPPKDAHVHALVAADASGTQDYVCSPVTGHDGSFAWTLRGPDAVLFGAQGAQLGRHFAGPTWEWSDGSAIVGALAAKADAPDPADIPWLLLSVKEHKGAGGALAPVRFVQRLATKGGKAPADGCDGDHANQVARVPYSAHYVFLGS
;
A
#
# COMPACT_ATOMS: atom_id res chain seq x y z
N MET A 1 30.88 62.43 36.31
CA MET A 1 29.57 61.99 35.93
C MET A 1 29.75 60.96 34.82
N HIS A 2 29.73 59.66 35.15
CA HIS A 2 29.83 58.53 34.19
C HIS A 2 28.49 57.82 34.13
N LEU A 3 27.87 57.82 32.96
CA LEU A 3 26.60 57.16 32.71
C LEU A 3 26.90 55.82 32.03
N SER A 4 26.66 54.72 32.77
CA SER A 4 26.78 53.36 32.23
C SER A 4 25.44 52.92 31.65
N LEU A 5 25.45 52.64 30.32
CA LEU A 5 24.32 51.97 29.67
C LEU A 5 24.46 50.46 29.82
N LEU A 6 23.47 49.83 30.45
CA LEU A 6 23.27 48.37 30.45
C LEU A 6 22.47 47.99 29.18
N THR A 7 23.06 47.22 28.30
CA THR A 7 22.36 46.57 27.18
C THR A 7 21.91 45.19 27.64
N GLY A 8 20.59 44.98 27.78
CA GLY A 8 19.99 43.69 28.06
C GLY A 8 19.83 42.89 26.74
N ALA A 9 20.44 41.72 26.69
CA ALA A 9 20.23 40.75 25.59
C ALA A 9 19.00 39.88 25.93
N VAL A 10 17.96 40.00 25.08
CA VAL A 10 16.78 39.11 25.14
C VAL A 10 17.11 37.85 24.32
N GLY A 11 17.38 36.74 25.01
CA GLY A 11 17.56 35.44 24.41
C GLY A 11 16.22 34.81 24.08
N CYS A 12 15.86 34.69 22.78
CA CYS A 12 14.76 33.85 22.34
C CYS A 12 15.13 32.37 22.46
N ALA A 13 14.63 31.71 23.50
CA ALA A 13 14.69 30.26 23.59
C ALA A 13 13.65 29.64 22.61
N GLY A 14 14.11 29.26 21.43
CA GLY A 14 13.32 28.48 20.48
C GLY A 14 13.08 27.09 21.02
N THR A 15 11.86 26.78 21.43
CA THR A 15 11.44 25.44 21.81
C THR A 15 11.42 24.57 20.55
N ARG A 16 12.42 23.71 20.37
CA ARG A 16 12.41 22.64 19.37
C ARG A 16 11.30 21.66 19.78
N ALA A 17 10.18 21.70 19.07
CA ALA A 17 9.19 20.62 19.14
C ALA A 17 9.87 19.34 18.65
N ALA A 18 10.03 18.38 19.56
CA ALA A 18 10.46 17.04 19.21
C ALA A 18 9.38 16.41 18.32
N LEU A 19 9.72 16.10 17.08
CA LEU A 19 8.89 15.31 16.18
C LEU A 19 8.73 13.92 16.81
N GLN A 20 7.53 13.65 17.31
CA GLN A 20 7.17 12.31 17.78
C GLN A 20 7.18 11.36 16.57
N PRO A 21 7.81 10.18 16.68
CA PRO A 21 7.69 9.17 15.64
C PRO A 21 6.20 8.79 15.53
N SER A 22 5.63 8.92 14.33
CA SER A 22 4.30 8.40 14.06
C SER A 22 4.32 6.89 14.30
N THR A 23 3.60 6.45 15.32
CA THR A 23 3.39 5.02 15.59
C THR A 23 2.74 4.42 14.35
N PRO A 24 3.29 3.33 13.75
CA PRO A 24 2.60 2.63 12.68
C PRO A 24 1.20 2.25 13.19
N PRO A 25 0.14 2.33 12.38
CA PRO A 25 -1.14 1.81 12.79
C PRO A 25 -0.94 0.34 13.17
N ALA A 26 -1.33 0.01 14.41
CA ALA A 26 -1.08 -1.30 14.98
C ALA A 26 -1.65 -2.39 14.05
N THR A 27 -0.91 -3.47 13.85
CA THR A 27 -1.39 -4.71 13.24
C THR A 27 -2.65 -5.23 13.90
N ASP A 28 -2.96 -4.79 15.12
CA ASP A 28 -4.18 -5.06 15.88
C ASP A 28 -5.47 -4.49 15.25
N ALA A 29 -5.35 -3.62 14.23
CA ALA A 29 -6.51 -3.07 13.52
C ALA A 29 -6.96 -3.95 12.33
N ALA A 30 -6.25 -5.01 11.99
CA ALA A 30 -6.64 -5.89 10.90
C ALA A 30 -7.82 -6.79 11.32
N PRO A 31 -8.90 -6.88 10.51
CA PRO A 31 -9.97 -7.85 10.76
C PRO A 31 -9.44 -9.27 10.89
N ALA A 32 -10.01 -10.07 11.81
CA ALA A 32 -9.57 -11.44 12.07
C ALA A 32 -9.49 -12.32 10.80
N ALA A 33 -10.33 -12.03 9.80
CA ALA A 33 -10.35 -12.74 8.52
C ALA A 33 -9.05 -12.60 7.70
N ILE A 34 -8.27 -11.55 7.92
CA ILE A 34 -7.03 -11.27 7.18
C ILE A 34 -5.79 -11.24 8.06
N VAL A 35 -5.85 -11.90 9.21
CA VAL A 35 -4.68 -12.16 10.06
C VAL A 35 -4.02 -13.46 9.59
N PRO A 36 -2.68 -13.52 9.50
CA PRO A 36 -1.97 -14.76 9.18
C PRO A 36 -2.32 -15.90 10.17
N PRO A 37 -2.22 -17.17 9.75
CA PRO A 37 -2.37 -18.30 10.64
C PRO A 37 -1.44 -18.18 11.86
N LYS A 38 -1.95 -18.53 13.05
CA LYS A 38 -1.20 -18.39 14.32
C LYS A 38 0.09 -19.24 14.35
N ASP A 39 0.09 -20.38 13.69
CA ASP A 39 1.23 -21.28 13.55
C ASP A 39 2.29 -20.77 12.55
N ALA A 40 1.99 -19.71 11.82
CA ALA A 40 2.98 -19.07 10.93
C ALA A 40 4.10 -18.33 11.69
N HIS A 41 3.88 -17.99 12.97
CA HIS A 41 4.86 -17.30 13.83
C HIS A 41 5.53 -16.09 13.15
N VAL A 42 4.72 -15.24 12.50
CA VAL A 42 5.19 -14.03 11.81
C VAL A 42 4.90 -12.78 12.61
N HIS A 43 5.72 -11.75 12.41
CA HIS A 43 5.54 -10.40 12.95
C HIS A 43 5.72 -9.35 11.85
N ALA A 44 5.34 -8.11 12.13
CA ALA A 44 5.53 -7.02 11.19
C ALA A 44 7.04 -6.69 11.08
N LEU A 45 7.57 -6.76 9.85
CA LEU A 45 8.95 -6.43 9.52
C LEU A 45 9.07 -4.98 9.06
N VAL A 46 8.19 -4.57 8.17
CA VAL A 46 8.16 -3.23 7.59
C VAL A 46 6.73 -2.89 7.16
N ALA A 47 6.43 -1.60 7.09
CA ALA A 47 5.19 -1.09 6.53
C ALA A 47 5.48 -0.04 5.46
N ALA A 48 4.58 0.09 4.49
CA ALA A 48 4.66 1.08 3.43
C ALA A 48 3.27 1.59 3.05
N ASP A 49 3.17 2.88 2.76
CA ASP A 49 2.01 3.47 2.13
C ASP A 49 2.14 3.42 0.62
N ALA A 50 1.07 3.03 -0.06
CA ALA A 50 1.01 3.01 -1.52
C ALA A 50 0.14 4.15 -2.04
N SER A 51 0.57 4.75 -3.13
CA SER A 51 -0.20 5.72 -3.90
C SER A 51 -0.01 5.47 -5.39
N GLY A 52 -1.12 5.35 -6.12
CA GLY A 52 -1.10 5.06 -7.55
C GLY A 52 -2.49 4.75 -8.09
N THR A 53 -2.58 3.77 -9.00
CA THR A 53 -3.83 3.36 -9.64
C THR A 53 -4.05 1.86 -9.56
N GLN A 54 -5.34 1.47 -9.54
CA GLN A 54 -5.79 0.15 -9.96
C GLN A 54 -6.17 0.27 -11.43
N ASP A 55 -5.49 -0.47 -12.28
CA ASP A 55 -5.71 -0.44 -13.71
C ASP A 55 -6.69 -1.57 -14.10
N TYR A 56 -7.72 -1.18 -14.84
CA TYR A 56 -8.73 -2.10 -15.38
C TYR A 56 -8.72 -2.03 -16.89
N VAL A 57 -8.98 -3.14 -17.54
CA VAL A 57 -9.19 -3.21 -18.99
C VAL A 57 -10.63 -3.61 -19.28
N CYS A 58 -11.27 -2.92 -20.23
CA CYS A 58 -12.59 -3.29 -20.70
C CYS A 58 -12.45 -4.54 -21.58
N SER A 59 -12.99 -5.66 -21.14
CA SER A 59 -12.83 -6.97 -21.76
C SER A 59 -14.17 -7.65 -22.00
N PRO A 60 -14.31 -8.47 -23.07
CA PRO A 60 -15.46 -9.33 -23.25
C PRO A 60 -15.65 -10.27 -22.05
N VAL A 61 -16.90 -10.47 -21.64
CA VAL A 61 -17.24 -11.42 -20.58
C VAL A 61 -17.35 -12.82 -21.18
N THR A 62 -16.50 -13.73 -20.73
CA THR A 62 -16.50 -15.12 -21.22
C THR A 62 -17.86 -15.80 -20.99
N GLY A 63 -18.42 -16.38 -22.05
CA GLY A 63 -19.71 -17.07 -22.01
C GLY A 63 -20.94 -16.15 -22.01
N HIS A 64 -20.77 -14.84 -22.28
CA HIS A 64 -21.87 -13.87 -22.41
C HIS A 64 -21.61 -13.01 -23.65
N ASP A 65 -22.09 -13.48 -24.81
CA ASP A 65 -21.89 -12.80 -26.09
C ASP A 65 -22.40 -11.36 -26.07
N GLY A 66 -21.54 -10.44 -26.53
CA GLY A 66 -21.83 -9.01 -26.57
C GLY A 66 -21.72 -8.28 -25.23
N SER A 67 -21.42 -8.98 -24.13
CA SER A 67 -21.24 -8.36 -22.81
C SER A 67 -19.77 -8.00 -22.57
N PHE A 68 -19.53 -6.83 -21.95
CA PHE A 68 -18.20 -6.35 -21.57
C PHE A 68 -18.19 -5.98 -20.10
N ALA A 69 -17.01 -6.09 -19.46
CA ALA A 69 -16.80 -5.67 -18.09
C ALA A 69 -15.37 -5.17 -17.86
N TRP A 70 -15.20 -4.27 -16.88
CA TRP A 70 -13.90 -3.87 -16.40
C TRP A 70 -13.24 -5.02 -15.65
N THR A 71 -12.15 -5.53 -16.21
CA THR A 71 -11.35 -6.61 -15.61
C THR A 71 -10.07 -6.03 -15.02
N LEU A 72 -9.77 -6.36 -13.77
CA LEU A 72 -8.56 -5.88 -13.11
C LEU A 72 -7.31 -6.40 -13.84
N ARG A 73 -6.48 -5.48 -14.31
CA ARG A 73 -5.16 -5.74 -14.87
C ARG A 73 -4.09 -5.80 -13.77
N GLY A 74 -4.22 -4.92 -12.78
CA GLY A 74 -3.34 -4.86 -11.61
C GLY A 74 -3.11 -3.45 -11.12
N PRO A 75 -2.41 -3.29 -9.98
CA PRO A 75 -1.97 -1.99 -9.51
C PRO A 75 -0.78 -1.46 -10.32
N ASP A 76 -0.62 -0.15 -10.29
CA ASP A 76 0.60 0.58 -10.64
C ASP A 76 0.77 1.69 -9.60
N ALA A 77 1.63 1.45 -8.60
CA ALA A 77 1.77 2.34 -7.44
C ALA A 77 3.21 2.46 -6.96
N VAL A 78 3.52 3.61 -6.39
CA VAL A 78 4.76 3.88 -5.66
C VAL A 78 4.54 3.55 -4.18
N LEU A 79 5.56 2.98 -3.55
CA LEU A 79 5.59 2.64 -2.13
C LEU A 79 6.45 3.64 -1.36
N PHE A 80 5.90 4.14 -0.27
CA PHE A 80 6.53 5.12 0.58
C PHE A 80 6.67 4.58 2.01
N GLY A 81 7.82 4.77 2.61
CA GLY A 81 8.04 4.53 4.02
C GLY A 81 7.71 5.73 4.88
N ALA A 82 8.10 5.65 6.15
CA ALA A 82 8.00 6.77 7.08
C ALA A 82 8.66 8.03 6.51
N GLN A 83 8.05 9.21 6.76
CA GLN A 83 8.53 10.51 6.29
C GLN A 83 8.56 10.69 4.75
N GLY A 84 7.82 9.83 4.02
CA GLY A 84 7.67 9.95 2.57
C GLY A 84 8.87 9.44 1.74
N ALA A 85 9.82 8.72 2.36
CA ALA A 85 10.91 8.10 1.62
C ALA A 85 10.36 7.05 0.65
N GLN A 86 10.71 7.13 -0.63
CA GLN A 86 10.31 6.12 -1.60
C GLN A 86 11.07 4.83 -1.36
N LEU A 87 10.33 3.74 -1.11
CA LEU A 87 10.87 2.41 -0.87
C LEU A 87 10.93 1.54 -2.11
N GLY A 88 9.97 1.71 -3.04
CA GLY A 88 9.86 0.86 -4.20
C GLY A 88 8.55 1.04 -4.97
N ARG A 89 8.09 -0.03 -5.60
CA ARG A 89 6.88 -0.04 -6.44
C ARG A 89 6.03 -1.27 -6.17
N HIS A 90 4.72 -1.14 -6.48
CA HIS A 90 3.75 -2.23 -6.47
C HIS A 90 3.03 -2.29 -7.81
N PHE A 91 3.05 -3.46 -8.44
CA PHE A 91 2.49 -3.66 -9.78
C PHE A 91 1.86 -5.03 -9.95
N ALA A 92 1.35 -5.30 -11.16
CA ALA A 92 0.62 -6.53 -11.48
C ALA A 92 1.38 -7.80 -11.08
N GLY A 93 0.62 -8.82 -10.68
CA GLY A 93 1.14 -10.12 -10.35
C GLY A 93 0.84 -10.71 -8.98
N PRO A 94 0.28 -10.01 -7.95
CA PRO A 94 0.68 -8.72 -7.37
C PRO A 94 2.13 -8.76 -6.90
N THR A 95 2.92 -7.82 -7.35
CA THR A 95 4.37 -7.77 -7.09
C THR A 95 4.73 -6.51 -6.29
N TRP A 96 5.58 -6.66 -5.29
CA TRP A 96 6.24 -5.56 -4.58
C TRP A 96 7.73 -5.67 -4.85
N GLU A 97 8.32 -4.58 -5.31
CA GLU A 97 9.75 -4.47 -5.62
C GLU A 97 10.34 -3.29 -4.86
N TRP A 98 11.35 -3.57 -4.06
CA TRP A 98 12.08 -2.57 -3.29
C TRP A 98 13.25 -1.98 -4.08
N SER A 99 13.69 -0.79 -3.68
CA SER A 99 14.84 -0.09 -4.28
C SER A 99 16.18 -0.83 -4.10
N ASP A 100 16.26 -1.79 -3.17
CA ASP A 100 17.43 -2.65 -2.98
C ASP A 100 17.48 -3.84 -3.96
N GLY A 101 16.52 -3.94 -4.87
CA GLY A 101 16.40 -5.01 -5.87
C GLY A 101 15.70 -6.27 -5.36
N SER A 102 15.31 -6.34 -4.08
CA SER A 102 14.48 -7.44 -3.60
C SER A 102 13.04 -7.28 -4.05
N ALA A 103 12.41 -8.39 -4.44
CA ALA A 103 11.00 -8.39 -4.81
C ALA A 103 10.30 -9.65 -4.35
N ILE A 104 8.98 -9.53 -4.13
CA ILE A 104 8.09 -10.64 -3.81
C ILE A 104 6.86 -10.63 -4.69
N VAL A 105 6.34 -11.81 -4.99
CA VAL A 105 5.08 -12.01 -5.68
C VAL A 105 4.10 -12.68 -4.72
N GLY A 106 2.93 -12.06 -4.54
CA GLY A 106 1.89 -12.56 -3.65
C GLY A 106 0.85 -13.44 -4.36
N ALA A 107 0.09 -14.14 -3.55
CA ALA A 107 -1.16 -14.79 -3.92
C ALA A 107 -2.23 -14.46 -2.88
N LEU A 108 -3.47 -14.22 -3.30
CA LEU A 108 -4.57 -13.95 -2.39
C LEU A 108 -4.79 -15.14 -1.46
N ALA A 109 -4.69 -14.92 -0.17
CA ALA A 109 -4.98 -15.91 0.87
C ALA A 109 -6.35 -15.65 1.53
N ALA A 110 -6.67 -14.38 1.82
CA ALA A 110 -7.94 -13.99 2.40
C ALA A 110 -8.29 -12.54 2.07
N LYS A 111 -9.57 -12.18 2.21
CA LYS A 111 -10.07 -10.81 2.03
C LYS A 111 -11.08 -10.44 3.11
N ALA A 112 -11.17 -9.15 3.39
CA ALA A 112 -12.23 -8.53 4.16
C ALA A 112 -12.71 -7.28 3.43
N ASP A 113 -13.98 -6.93 3.57
CA ASP A 113 -14.48 -5.69 2.99
C ASP A 113 -13.83 -4.50 3.70
N ALA A 114 -13.58 -3.44 2.93
CA ALA A 114 -13.17 -2.16 3.49
C ALA A 114 -14.35 -1.54 4.26
N PRO A 115 -14.08 -0.70 5.29
CA PRO A 115 -15.15 -0.01 6.01
C PRO A 115 -16.03 0.87 5.12
N ASP A 116 -15.43 1.50 4.10
CA ASP A 116 -16.15 2.24 3.09
C ASP A 116 -16.40 1.35 1.86
N PRO A 117 -17.68 1.16 1.44
CA PRO A 117 -17.99 0.34 0.27
C PRO A 117 -17.45 0.93 -1.06
N ALA A 118 -17.02 2.18 -1.09
CA ALA A 118 -16.36 2.79 -2.25
C ALA A 118 -14.88 2.34 -2.39
N ASP A 119 -14.29 1.80 -1.35
CA ASP A 119 -12.89 1.38 -1.33
C ASP A 119 -12.72 -0.10 -1.77
N ILE A 120 -11.56 -0.43 -2.32
CA ILE A 120 -11.22 -1.84 -2.63
C ILE A 120 -11.02 -2.64 -1.33
N PRO A 121 -11.28 -3.97 -1.34
CA PRO A 121 -11.17 -4.82 -0.15
C PRO A 121 -9.80 -4.80 0.50
N TRP A 122 -9.75 -5.04 1.81
CA TRP A 122 -8.54 -5.35 2.55
C TRP A 122 -8.15 -6.81 2.29
N LEU A 123 -6.86 -7.09 2.25
CA LEU A 123 -6.38 -8.41 1.84
C LEU A 123 -5.31 -8.95 2.79
N LEU A 124 -5.26 -10.27 2.90
CA LEU A 124 -4.06 -11.03 3.26
C LEU A 124 -3.56 -11.74 2.00
N LEU A 125 -2.29 -11.56 1.68
CA LEU A 125 -1.61 -12.27 0.60
C LEU A 125 -0.48 -13.11 1.18
N SER A 126 -0.35 -14.35 0.74
CA SER A 126 0.83 -15.18 1.01
C SER A 126 1.89 -14.92 -0.07
N VAL A 127 3.16 -14.89 0.30
CA VAL A 127 4.26 -14.80 -0.66
C VAL A 127 4.45 -16.17 -1.31
N LYS A 128 4.36 -16.22 -2.63
CA LYS A 128 4.56 -17.43 -3.44
C LYS A 128 5.92 -17.46 -4.14
N GLU A 129 6.57 -16.32 -4.26
CA GLU A 129 7.86 -16.20 -4.94
C GLU A 129 8.66 -15.03 -4.37
N HIS A 130 9.95 -15.25 -4.16
CA HIS A 130 10.93 -14.22 -3.85
C HIS A 130 11.84 -14.04 -5.06
N LYS A 131 12.17 -12.79 -5.40
CA LYS A 131 13.08 -12.44 -6.50
C LYS A 131 14.20 -11.54 -5.97
N GLY A 132 15.36 -11.62 -6.62
CA GLY A 132 16.57 -10.94 -6.17
C GLY A 132 17.39 -11.78 -5.18
N ALA A 133 18.61 -11.35 -4.90
CA ALA A 133 19.56 -12.06 -4.06
C ALA A 133 19.53 -11.61 -2.60
N GLY A 134 18.40 -11.74 -1.92
CA GLY A 134 18.23 -11.26 -0.55
C GLY A 134 17.53 -9.89 -0.49
N GLY A 135 17.89 -9.04 0.49
CA GLY A 135 17.34 -7.71 0.70
C GLY A 135 16.17 -7.66 1.68
N ALA A 136 15.55 -6.48 1.81
CA ALA A 136 14.55 -6.20 2.85
C ALA A 136 13.29 -7.07 2.75
N LEU A 137 12.94 -7.54 1.54
CA LEU A 137 11.77 -8.40 1.34
C LEU A 137 12.07 -9.91 1.46
N ALA A 138 13.33 -10.32 1.62
CA ALA A 138 13.69 -11.74 1.70
C ALA A 138 12.99 -12.52 2.84
N PRO A 139 12.81 -11.97 4.07
CA PRO A 139 12.14 -12.69 5.16
C PRO A 139 10.61 -12.60 5.11
N VAL A 140 10.01 -11.87 4.15
CA VAL A 140 8.56 -11.65 4.09
C VAL A 140 7.84 -12.93 3.66
N ARG A 141 6.80 -13.30 4.39
CA ARG A 141 5.95 -14.47 4.11
C ARG A 141 4.51 -14.10 3.80
N PHE A 142 4.04 -13.00 4.35
CA PHE A 142 2.69 -12.47 4.10
C PHE A 142 2.73 -10.96 3.91
N VAL A 143 1.74 -10.46 3.18
CA VAL A 143 1.50 -9.03 3.03
C VAL A 143 0.03 -8.75 3.35
N GLN A 144 -0.22 -7.80 4.23
CA GLN A 144 -1.56 -7.26 4.45
C GLN A 144 -1.73 -5.97 3.67
N ARG A 145 -2.87 -5.82 3.00
CA ARG A 145 -3.35 -4.55 2.42
C ARG A 145 -4.47 -4.03 3.28
N LEU A 146 -4.27 -2.88 3.90
CA LEU A 146 -5.16 -2.23 4.86
C LEU A 146 -5.46 -0.79 4.46
N ALA A 147 -6.40 -0.15 5.13
CA ALA A 147 -6.72 1.28 5.02
C ALA A 147 -6.82 1.78 3.58
N THR A 148 -7.40 0.97 2.72
CA THR A 148 -7.58 1.28 1.29
C THR A 148 -8.49 2.50 1.10
N LYS A 149 -8.18 3.30 0.07
CA LYS A 149 -9.02 4.38 -0.42
C LYS A 149 -9.14 4.30 -1.93
N GLY A 150 -10.37 4.34 -2.45
CA GLY A 150 -10.65 4.27 -3.87
C GLY A 150 -10.31 2.94 -4.52
N GLY A 151 -9.94 2.98 -5.79
CA GLY A 151 -9.42 1.84 -6.55
C GLY A 151 -10.46 0.91 -7.14
N LYS A 152 -11.77 1.09 -6.91
CA LYS A 152 -12.81 0.24 -7.51
C LYS A 152 -12.96 0.49 -9.00
N ALA A 153 -13.27 -0.56 -9.74
CA ALA A 153 -13.61 -0.46 -11.16
C ALA A 153 -14.73 0.57 -11.39
N PRO A 154 -14.69 1.32 -12.49
CA PRO A 154 -15.82 2.16 -12.87
C PRO A 154 -17.11 1.33 -13.00
N ALA A 155 -18.26 1.93 -12.63
CA ALA A 155 -19.55 1.26 -12.78
C ALA A 155 -19.97 1.15 -14.24
N ASP A 156 -19.56 2.13 -15.06
CA ASP A 156 -20.01 2.31 -16.45
C ASP A 156 -18.81 2.45 -17.41
N GLY A 157 -19.12 2.62 -18.71
CA GLY A 157 -18.12 2.96 -19.75
C GLY A 157 -17.31 1.77 -20.26
N CYS A 158 -17.79 0.53 -20.05
CA CYS A 158 -17.21 -0.65 -20.67
C CYS A 158 -18.27 -1.38 -21.50
N ASP A 159 -18.13 -1.27 -22.82
CA ASP A 159 -18.96 -1.88 -23.84
C ASP A 159 -18.13 -2.23 -25.08
N GLY A 160 -18.76 -2.65 -26.18
CA GLY A 160 -18.08 -3.03 -27.41
C GLY A 160 -17.26 -1.90 -28.06
N ASP A 161 -17.73 -0.65 -27.94
CA ASP A 161 -17.03 0.53 -28.50
C ASP A 161 -15.81 0.93 -27.65
N HIS A 162 -15.76 0.48 -26.39
CA HIS A 162 -14.70 0.74 -25.44
C HIS A 162 -13.79 -0.48 -25.21
N ALA A 163 -13.91 -1.53 -26.03
CA ALA A 163 -13.11 -2.75 -25.90
C ALA A 163 -11.60 -2.43 -25.88
N ASN A 164 -10.86 -3.05 -24.97
CA ASN A 164 -9.44 -2.85 -24.69
C ASN A 164 -9.04 -1.47 -24.12
N GLN A 165 -9.98 -0.57 -23.86
CA GLN A 165 -9.67 0.66 -23.13
C GLN A 165 -9.22 0.34 -21.71
N VAL A 166 -8.31 1.17 -21.18
CA VAL A 166 -7.77 1.05 -19.83
C VAL A 166 -8.29 2.19 -18.96
N ALA A 167 -8.94 1.85 -17.86
CA ALA A 167 -9.30 2.78 -16.80
C ALA A 167 -8.26 2.71 -15.69
N ARG A 168 -7.60 3.83 -15.38
CA ARG A 168 -6.67 3.99 -14.26
C ARG A 168 -7.38 4.66 -13.09
N VAL A 169 -7.76 3.88 -12.09
CA VAL A 169 -8.55 4.37 -10.96
C VAL A 169 -7.63 4.67 -9.79
N PRO A 170 -7.55 5.93 -9.33
CA PRO A 170 -6.69 6.31 -8.22
C PRO A 170 -7.01 5.48 -6.96
N TYR A 171 -5.96 5.03 -6.27
CA TYR A 171 -6.08 4.39 -4.97
C TYR A 171 -4.88 4.68 -4.08
N SER A 172 -5.10 4.51 -2.78
CA SER A 172 -4.05 4.38 -1.79
C SER A 172 -4.33 3.18 -0.87
N ALA A 173 -3.29 2.69 -0.22
CA ALA A 173 -3.37 1.59 0.74
C ALA A 173 -2.20 1.64 1.71
N HIS A 174 -2.38 1.03 2.88
CA HIS A 174 -1.31 0.74 3.82
C HIS A 174 -0.94 -0.75 3.71
N TYR A 175 0.32 -1.05 3.41
CA TYR A 175 0.84 -2.41 3.35
C TYR A 175 1.68 -2.72 4.57
N VAL A 176 1.42 -3.87 5.21
CA VAL A 176 2.24 -4.44 6.28
C VAL A 176 2.87 -5.72 5.78
N PHE A 177 4.19 -5.80 5.80
CA PHE A 177 4.98 -6.95 5.37
C PHE A 177 5.35 -7.76 6.61
N LEU A 178 4.91 -9.01 6.64
CA LEU A 178 5.00 -9.91 7.79
C LEU A 178 5.94 -11.06 7.48
N GLY A 179 6.81 -11.38 8.41
CA GLY A 179 7.78 -12.46 8.26
C GLY A 179 8.40 -12.90 9.58
N SER A 180 9.39 -13.75 9.53
CA SER A 180 10.08 -14.35 10.69
C SER A 180 11.58 -14.16 10.58
#